data_8ee1c5188bad9b796b24e93a3b831e08
#
_entry.id   8ee1c5188bad9b796b24e93a3b831e08
#
_cell.length_a   1.000
_cell.length_b   1.000
_cell.length_c   1.000
_cell.angle_alpha   90.00
_cell.angle_beta   90.00
_cell.angle_gamma   90.00
#
_symmetry.space_group_name_H-M   'P 1'
#
loop_
_entity.id
_entity.type
_entity.pdbx_description
1 polymer ?
#
loop_
_entity_poly.entity_id
_entity_poly.type
_entity_poly.pdbx_seq_one_letter_code
_entity_poly.pdbx_strand_id
1 'polypeptide(L)'
;MLLSFTTLIIMLLPLLMIVIPKMLGLPIAIVKSDAMEPTYSSGSLLFVKSVDAENLIVGEAITYFVNQGEQIYTRRIAAIDQNEQVMYTIGDIQDHMETTKIRKSQLLGQPLFHLPRIGHLVTSETVSIVKKLYLVFTIYITATTFLVMISQIKQGKRMVM
;
A
#
# COMPACT_ATOMS: atom_id res chain seq x y z
N MET A 1 -29.28 -11.85 12.65
CA MET A 1 -28.97 -10.45 12.29
C MET A 1 -27.58 -10.02 12.77
N LEU A 2 -27.23 -10.14 14.06
CA LEU A 2 -25.90 -9.78 14.57
C LEU A 2 -24.73 -10.48 13.84
N LEU A 3 -24.83 -11.79 13.60
CA LEU A 3 -23.79 -12.56 12.93
C LEU A 3 -23.56 -12.10 11.48
N SER A 4 -24.62 -11.76 10.77
CA SER A 4 -24.55 -11.26 9.39
C SER A 4 -23.90 -9.85 9.34
N PHE A 5 -24.17 -9.01 10.34
CA PHE A 5 -23.62 -7.67 10.43
C PHE A 5 -22.12 -7.69 10.78
N THR A 6 -21.72 -8.54 11.72
CA THR A 6 -20.30 -8.72 12.06
C THR A 6 -19.49 -9.26 10.88
N THR A 7 -20.02 -10.21 10.12
CA THR A 7 -19.36 -10.76 8.94
C THR A 7 -19.18 -9.69 7.86
N LEU A 8 -20.19 -8.84 7.66
CA LEU A 8 -20.11 -7.72 6.71
C LEU A 8 -18.99 -6.72 7.11
N ILE A 9 -18.91 -6.37 8.39
CA ILE A 9 -17.87 -5.46 8.90
C ILE A 9 -16.48 -6.06 8.71
N ILE A 10 -16.27 -7.32 9.06
CA ILE A 10 -14.98 -8.02 8.89
C ILE A 10 -14.56 -8.05 7.42
N MET A 11 -15.51 -8.11 6.50
CA MET A 11 -15.26 -8.13 5.07
C MET A 11 -14.98 -6.73 4.50
N LEU A 12 -15.61 -5.70 5.07
CA LEU A 12 -15.46 -4.31 4.63
C LEU A 12 -14.12 -3.70 5.07
N LEU A 13 -13.62 -4.09 6.24
CA LEU A 13 -12.44 -3.50 6.88
C LEU A 13 -11.16 -3.64 6.04
N PRO A 14 -10.76 -4.83 5.52
CA PRO A 14 -9.59 -4.95 4.64
C PRO A 14 -9.78 -4.25 3.29
N LEU A 15 -11.01 -4.20 2.78
CA LEU A 15 -11.31 -3.47 1.55
C LEU A 15 -11.09 -1.97 1.73
N LEU A 16 -11.56 -1.39 2.82
CA LEU A 16 -11.34 0.01 3.16
C LEU A 16 -9.85 0.33 3.33
N MET A 17 -9.08 -0.56 3.94
CA MET A 17 -7.65 -0.39 4.15
C MET A 17 -6.84 -0.30 2.84
N ILE A 18 -7.34 -0.89 1.75
CA ILE A 18 -6.73 -0.83 0.41
C ILE A 18 -7.29 0.34 -0.41
N VAL A 19 -8.61 0.58 -0.31
CA VAL A 19 -9.31 1.55 -1.16
C VAL A 19 -9.05 2.98 -0.70
N ILE A 20 -9.05 3.24 0.61
CA ILE A 20 -8.88 4.60 1.14
C ILE A 20 -7.56 5.25 0.70
N PRO A 21 -6.37 4.62 0.87
CA PRO A 21 -5.12 5.22 0.42
C PRO A 21 -5.09 5.48 -1.09
N LYS A 22 -5.69 4.56 -1.87
CA LYS A 22 -5.78 4.71 -3.32
C LYS A 22 -6.69 5.87 -3.73
N MET A 23 -7.80 6.08 -3.04
CA MET A 23 -8.70 7.22 -3.27
C MET A 23 -8.07 8.55 -2.87
N LEU A 24 -7.20 8.54 -1.86
CA LEU A 24 -6.43 9.71 -1.42
C LEU A 24 -5.23 10.02 -2.34
N GLY A 25 -5.05 9.23 -3.42
CA GLY A 25 -3.95 9.42 -4.34
C GLY A 25 -2.57 9.15 -3.73
N LEU A 26 -2.50 8.30 -2.69
CA LEU A 26 -1.25 7.90 -2.06
C LEU A 26 -0.66 6.69 -2.79
N PRO A 27 0.39 6.84 -3.61
CA PRO A 27 1.09 5.72 -4.19
C PRO A 27 1.69 4.83 -3.10
N ILE A 28 1.64 3.53 -3.36
CA ILE A 28 2.17 2.52 -2.44
C ILE A 28 3.48 1.99 -3.02
N ALA A 29 4.53 1.98 -2.22
CA ALA A 29 5.83 1.44 -2.56
C ALA A 29 6.25 0.35 -1.58
N ILE A 30 7.04 -0.62 -2.03
CA ILE A 30 7.62 -1.66 -1.18
C ILE A 30 9.12 -1.39 -1.07
N VAL A 31 9.62 -1.32 0.16
CA VAL A 31 11.06 -1.20 0.42
C VAL A 31 11.72 -2.54 0.07
N LYS A 32 12.52 -2.54 -0.97
CA LYS A 32 13.25 -3.75 -1.43
C LYS A 32 14.65 -3.86 -0.87
N SER A 33 15.23 -2.75 -0.41
CA SER A 33 16.60 -2.65 0.07
C SER A 33 16.63 -2.39 1.57
N ASP A 34 17.65 -2.86 2.23
CA ASP A 34 18.00 -2.59 3.63
C ASP A 34 18.74 -1.24 3.82
N ALA A 35 19.11 -0.57 2.72
CA ALA A 35 19.86 0.69 2.74
C ALA A 35 19.27 1.80 3.64
N MET A 36 18.00 1.74 3.98
CA MET A 36 17.29 2.71 4.82
C MET A 36 17.00 2.19 6.24
N GLU A 37 17.60 1.09 6.63
CA GLU A 37 17.50 0.61 8.03
C GLU A 37 18.26 1.54 8.97
N PRO A 38 17.78 1.72 10.20
CA PRO A 38 16.57 1.14 10.78
C PRO A 38 15.28 1.91 10.47
N THR A 39 15.37 3.04 9.75
CA THR A 39 14.21 3.93 9.51
C THR A 39 13.11 3.24 8.74
N TYR A 40 13.47 2.55 7.65
CA TYR A 40 12.54 1.78 6.83
C TYR A 40 13.13 0.40 6.56
N SER A 41 12.65 -0.60 7.29
CA SER A 41 13.13 -1.98 7.13
C SER A 41 12.73 -2.57 5.78
N SER A 42 13.60 -3.41 5.23
CA SER A 42 13.30 -4.19 4.03
C SER A 42 11.98 -4.96 4.18
N GLY A 43 11.19 -5.02 3.12
CA GLY A 43 9.84 -5.59 3.14
C GLY A 43 8.76 -4.71 3.78
N SER A 44 9.05 -3.45 4.11
CA SER A 44 8.03 -2.49 4.55
C SER A 44 7.19 -2.00 3.38
N LEU A 45 5.90 -1.78 3.65
CA LEU A 45 4.99 -1.11 2.74
C LEU A 45 4.97 0.38 3.07
N LEU A 46 5.35 1.23 2.11
CA LEU A 46 5.35 2.68 2.25
C LEU A 46 4.13 3.28 1.58
N PHE A 47 3.50 4.22 2.27
CA PHE A 47 2.51 5.12 1.69
C PHE A 47 3.20 6.46 1.42
N VAL A 48 3.24 6.82 0.14
CA VAL A 48 4.00 7.97 -0.32
C VAL A 48 3.06 9.12 -0.60
N LYS A 49 3.39 10.30 -0.09
CA LYS A 49 2.69 11.54 -0.40
C LYS A 49 3.43 12.25 -1.53
N SER A 50 2.74 12.59 -2.60
CA SER A 50 3.31 13.43 -3.64
C SER A 50 3.66 14.81 -3.08
N VAL A 51 4.85 15.29 -3.37
CA VAL A 51 5.40 16.57 -2.91
C VAL A 51 6.13 17.24 -4.07
N ASP A 52 6.04 18.55 -4.11
CA ASP A 52 6.83 19.33 -5.06
C ASP A 52 8.30 19.30 -4.67
N ALA A 53 9.17 19.07 -5.65
CA ALA A 53 10.60 18.96 -5.42
C ALA A 53 11.23 20.24 -4.81
N GLU A 54 10.56 21.38 -4.96
CA GLU A 54 10.98 22.66 -4.43
C GLU A 54 10.80 22.79 -2.92
N ASN A 55 9.88 22.01 -2.36
CA ASN A 55 9.59 22.02 -0.92
C ASN A 55 10.46 21.02 -0.13
N LEU A 56 11.32 20.27 -0.83
CA LEU A 56 12.18 19.27 -0.20
C LEU A 56 13.41 19.91 0.42
N ILE A 57 13.81 19.40 1.58
CA ILE A 57 15.01 19.83 2.29
C ILE A 57 16.00 18.67 2.47
N VAL A 58 17.27 19.02 2.62
CA VAL A 58 18.33 18.06 2.92
C VAL A 58 18.05 17.36 4.24
N GLY A 59 18.27 16.05 4.27
CA GLY A 59 17.99 15.20 5.43
C GLY A 59 16.62 14.50 5.38
N GLU A 60 15.72 14.88 4.49
CA GLU A 60 14.43 14.20 4.32
C GLU A 60 14.56 12.89 3.51
N ALA A 61 13.71 11.91 3.86
CA ALA A 61 13.58 10.70 3.06
C ALA A 61 12.67 10.97 1.87
N ILE A 62 13.07 10.49 0.70
CA ILE A 62 12.28 10.56 -0.53
C ILE A 62 12.17 9.19 -1.19
N THR A 63 11.10 9.03 -1.94
CA THR A 63 10.84 7.86 -2.77
C THR A 63 10.85 8.28 -4.23
N TYR A 64 11.57 7.56 -5.07
CA TYR A 64 11.75 7.90 -6.47
C TYR A 64 11.81 6.68 -7.38
N PHE A 65 11.58 6.90 -8.67
CA PHE A 65 11.64 5.88 -9.70
C PHE A 65 13.05 5.74 -10.28
N VAL A 66 13.43 4.51 -10.56
CA VAL A 66 14.64 4.15 -11.31
C VAL A 66 14.22 3.30 -12.51
N ASN A 67 15.05 3.30 -13.56
CA ASN A 67 14.82 2.51 -14.77
C ASN A 67 13.43 2.72 -15.38
N GLN A 68 13.08 3.98 -15.68
CA GLN A 68 11.80 4.34 -16.32
C GLN A 68 10.54 3.88 -15.56
N GLY A 69 10.65 3.74 -14.24
CA GLY A 69 9.51 3.38 -13.39
C GLY A 69 9.42 1.89 -13.01
N GLU A 70 10.34 1.05 -13.46
CA GLU A 70 10.34 -0.38 -13.11
C GLU A 70 10.69 -0.64 -11.64
N GLN A 71 11.51 0.24 -11.05
CA GLN A 71 11.97 0.08 -9.68
C GLN A 71 11.74 1.36 -8.88
N ILE A 72 11.36 1.18 -7.63
CA ILE A 72 11.13 2.27 -6.68
C ILE A 72 12.14 2.11 -5.55
N TYR A 73 12.84 3.20 -5.25
CA TYR A 73 13.78 3.29 -4.15
C TYR A 73 13.39 4.41 -3.19
N THR A 74 13.70 4.19 -1.92
CA THR A 74 13.59 5.21 -0.88
C THR A 74 14.97 5.46 -0.34
N ARG A 75 15.39 6.72 -0.29
CA ARG A 75 16.70 7.15 0.22
C ARG A 75 16.58 8.54 0.85
N ARG A 76 17.61 8.95 1.58
CA ARG A 76 17.67 10.26 2.24
C ARG A 76 18.38 11.27 1.35
N ILE A 77 17.89 12.51 1.30
CA ILE A 77 18.52 13.60 0.57
C ILE A 77 19.81 14.02 1.29
N ALA A 78 20.94 13.90 0.61
CA ALA A 78 22.23 14.38 1.09
C ALA A 78 22.53 15.80 0.64
N ALA A 79 22.15 16.15 -0.60
CA ALA A 79 22.33 17.49 -1.16
C ALA A 79 21.30 17.73 -2.28
N ILE A 80 20.99 19.01 -2.51
CA ILE A 80 20.09 19.47 -3.57
C ILE A 80 20.86 20.47 -4.42
N ASP A 81 20.98 20.21 -5.72
CA ASP A 81 21.46 21.19 -6.69
C ASP A 81 20.27 21.78 -7.45
N GLN A 82 19.98 23.05 -7.11
CA GLN A 82 18.85 23.76 -7.73
C GLN A 82 19.13 24.16 -9.18
N ASN A 83 20.39 24.35 -9.55
CA ASN A 83 20.77 24.78 -10.90
C ASN A 83 20.61 23.62 -11.90
N GLU A 84 21.08 22.45 -11.53
CA GLU A 84 20.97 21.24 -12.36
C GLU A 84 19.63 20.51 -12.19
N GLN A 85 18.78 20.94 -11.25
CA GLN A 85 17.51 20.28 -10.89
C GLN A 85 17.68 18.80 -10.51
N VAL A 86 18.74 18.52 -9.76
CA VAL A 86 19.07 17.17 -9.31
C VAL A 86 19.20 17.13 -7.78
N MET A 87 18.99 15.94 -7.26
CA MET A 87 19.15 15.62 -5.84
C MET A 87 20.16 14.48 -5.70
N TYR A 88 21.00 14.57 -4.71
CA TYR A 88 21.95 13.53 -4.32
C TYR A 88 21.37 12.82 -3.12
N THR A 89 21.25 11.49 -3.19
CA THR A 89 20.64 10.69 -2.14
C THR A 89 21.61 9.63 -1.63
N ILE A 90 21.49 9.30 -0.33
CA ILE A 90 22.29 8.31 0.37
C ILE A 90 21.36 7.32 1.12
N GLY A 91 21.87 6.15 1.47
CA GLY A 91 21.22 5.25 2.42
C GLY A 91 21.47 5.69 3.86
N ASP A 92 20.69 5.19 4.79
CA ASP A 92 20.85 5.43 6.24
C ASP A 92 21.91 4.51 6.86
N ILE A 93 22.21 3.35 6.23
CA ILE A 93 23.27 2.44 6.64
C ILE A 93 24.62 2.92 6.11
N GLN A 94 25.65 2.89 6.97
CA GLN A 94 27.00 3.35 6.63
C GLN A 94 27.62 2.61 5.44
N ASP A 95 27.34 1.32 5.28
CA ASP A 95 27.86 0.52 4.16
C ASP A 95 27.23 0.87 2.80
N HIS A 96 26.13 1.61 2.81
CA HIS A 96 25.38 2.05 1.61
C HIS A 96 25.40 3.57 1.41
N MET A 97 26.48 4.24 1.82
CA MET A 97 26.68 5.68 1.61
C MET A 97 26.97 6.07 0.16
N GLU A 98 26.83 5.15 -0.79
CA GLU A 98 26.93 5.51 -2.20
C GLU A 98 25.92 6.58 -2.56
N THR A 99 26.46 7.72 -3.00
CA THR A 99 25.63 8.85 -3.43
C THR A 99 25.01 8.54 -4.79
N THR A 100 23.71 8.56 -4.87
CA THR A 100 22.97 8.37 -6.13
C THR A 100 22.40 9.71 -6.60
N LYS A 101 22.71 10.11 -7.83
CA LYS A 101 22.17 11.30 -8.47
C LYS A 101 20.81 11.01 -9.07
N ILE A 102 19.78 11.75 -8.68
CA ILE A 102 18.41 11.63 -9.21
C ILE A 102 17.92 12.97 -9.73
N ARG A 103 17.05 12.94 -10.75
CA ARG A 103 16.40 14.15 -11.28
C ARG A 103 15.05 14.37 -10.59
N LYS A 104 14.60 15.62 -10.53
CA LYS A 104 13.28 15.99 -10.01
C LYS A 104 12.14 15.21 -10.68
N SER A 105 12.26 14.88 -11.98
CA SER A 105 11.26 14.12 -12.72
C SER A 105 11.11 12.65 -12.28
N GLN A 106 12.07 12.13 -11.54
CA GLN A 106 12.04 10.76 -11.01
C GLN A 106 11.38 10.71 -9.61
N LEU A 107 11.11 11.86 -9.00
CA LEU A 107 10.52 11.94 -7.67
C LEU A 107 9.09 11.40 -7.68
N LEU A 108 8.80 10.45 -6.80
CA LEU A 108 7.44 9.97 -6.51
C LEU A 108 6.83 10.80 -5.36
N GLY A 109 7.63 11.11 -4.35
CA GLY A 109 7.21 11.89 -3.19
C GLY A 109 7.96 11.52 -1.92
N GLN A 110 7.38 11.89 -0.78
CA GLN A 110 7.89 11.58 0.56
C GLN A 110 7.12 10.44 1.22
N PRO A 111 7.79 9.52 1.94
CA PRO A 111 7.11 8.53 2.77
C PRO A 111 6.32 9.22 3.89
N LEU A 112 5.01 9.04 3.93
CA LEU A 112 4.13 9.58 4.96
C LEU A 112 4.10 8.67 6.19
N PHE A 113 3.90 7.38 5.97
CA PHE A 113 3.96 6.34 6.98
C PHE A 113 4.32 4.99 6.34
N HIS A 114 4.75 4.05 7.17
CA HIS A 114 5.10 2.71 6.70
C HIS A 114 4.50 1.62 7.59
N LEU A 115 4.27 0.48 6.99
CA LEU A 115 3.88 -0.74 7.69
C LEU A 115 5.02 -1.74 7.57
N PRO A 116 5.74 -2.01 8.70
CA PRO A 116 6.91 -2.88 8.65
C PRO A 116 6.52 -4.32 8.31
N ARG A 117 7.36 -4.99 7.50
CA ARG A 117 7.24 -6.41 7.13
C ARG A 117 5.98 -6.85 6.36
N ILE A 118 5.00 -5.97 6.15
CA ILE A 118 3.76 -6.31 5.43
C ILE A 118 3.97 -6.34 3.91
N GLY A 119 5.00 -5.68 3.40
CA GLY A 119 5.30 -5.65 1.97
C GLY A 119 5.53 -7.04 1.35
N HIS A 120 6.02 -8.00 2.12
CA HIS A 120 6.15 -9.39 1.65
C HIS A 120 4.80 -10.06 1.35
N LEU A 121 3.71 -9.61 2.00
CA LEU A 121 2.36 -10.10 1.74
C LEU A 121 1.72 -9.47 0.49
N VAL A 122 2.32 -8.44 -0.07
CA VAL A 122 1.83 -7.69 -1.23
C VAL A 122 2.52 -8.13 -2.53
N THR A 123 3.13 -9.31 -2.55
CA THR A 123 3.68 -9.89 -3.78
C THR A 123 2.55 -10.19 -4.77
N SER A 124 2.81 -10.06 -6.07
CA SER A 124 1.81 -10.27 -7.13
C SER A 124 1.09 -11.62 -7.03
N GLU A 125 1.79 -12.67 -6.62
CA GLU A 125 1.22 -14.00 -6.40
C GLU A 125 0.29 -14.02 -5.19
N THR A 126 0.72 -13.47 -4.05
CA THR A 126 -0.08 -13.41 -2.83
C THR A 126 -1.35 -12.57 -3.05
N VAL A 127 -1.24 -11.44 -3.73
CA VAL A 127 -2.39 -10.60 -4.09
C VAL A 127 -3.38 -11.37 -4.97
N SER A 128 -2.90 -12.18 -5.91
CA SER A 128 -3.74 -13.01 -6.78
C SER A 128 -4.48 -14.08 -5.98
N ILE A 129 -3.79 -14.76 -5.06
CA ILE A 129 -4.39 -15.77 -4.17
C ILE A 129 -5.45 -15.14 -3.26
N VAL A 130 -5.13 -14.01 -2.63
CA VAL A 130 -6.06 -13.29 -1.75
C VAL A 130 -7.30 -12.84 -2.52
N LYS A 131 -7.16 -12.33 -3.74
CA LYS A 131 -8.31 -11.97 -4.60
C LYS A 131 -9.20 -13.17 -4.90
N LYS A 132 -8.62 -14.34 -5.23
CA LYS A 132 -9.38 -15.56 -5.49
C LYS A 132 -10.12 -16.04 -4.25
N LEU A 133 -9.44 -16.09 -3.10
CA LEU A 133 -10.06 -16.46 -1.82
C LEU A 133 -11.19 -15.51 -1.45
N TYR A 134 -10.99 -14.20 -1.61
CA TYR A 134 -12.01 -13.19 -1.36
C TYR A 134 -13.23 -13.39 -2.26
N LEU A 135 -13.05 -13.69 -3.53
CA LEU A 135 -14.13 -13.94 -4.48
C LEU A 135 -14.94 -15.18 -4.08
N VAL A 136 -14.28 -16.30 -3.76
CA VAL A 136 -14.93 -17.54 -3.30
C VAL A 136 -15.73 -17.28 -2.01
N PHE A 137 -15.14 -16.56 -1.07
CA PHE A 137 -15.79 -16.24 0.21
C PHE A 137 -17.02 -15.32 0.00
N THR A 138 -16.92 -14.37 -0.91
CA THR A 138 -18.04 -13.49 -1.28
C THR A 138 -19.21 -14.28 -1.87
N ILE A 139 -18.94 -15.19 -2.81
CA ILE A 139 -19.94 -16.06 -3.41
C ILE A 139 -20.61 -16.93 -2.34
N TYR A 140 -19.81 -17.51 -1.44
CA TYR A 140 -20.32 -18.36 -0.36
C TYR A 140 -21.29 -17.60 0.57
N ILE A 141 -20.91 -16.39 1.02
CA ILE A 141 -21.77 -15.57 1.88
C ILE A 141 -23.04 -15.13 1.15
N THR A 142 -22.93 -14.73 -0.10
CA THR A 142 -24.08 -14.32 -0.89
C THR A 142 -25.06 -15.46 -1.06
N ALA A 143 -24.57 -16.67 -1.38
CA ALA A 143 -25.40 -17.88 -1.54
C ALA A 143 -26.09 -18.28 -0.23
N THR A 144 -25.37 -18.29 0.89
CA THR A 144 -25.95 -18.61 2.21
C THR A 144 -27.00 -17.59 2.64
N THR A 145 -26.74 -16.31 2.46
CA THR A 145 -27.71 -15.25 2.77
C THR A 145 -28.98 -15.38 1.92
N PHE A 146 -28.82 -15.68 0.64
CA PHE A 146 -29.94 -15.91 -0.28
C PHE A 146 -30.79 -17.12 0.11
N LEU A 147 -30.16 -18.25 0.48
CA LEU A 147 -30.85 -19.46 0.95
C LEU A 147 -31.64 -19.18 2.25
N VAL A 148 -31.05 -18.47 3.20
CA VAL A 148 -31.71 -18.07 4.46
C VAL A 148 -32.93 -17.19 4.16
N MET A 149 -32.78 -16.22 3.26
CA MET A 149 -33.89 -15.35 2.86
C MET A 149 -35.06 -16.11 2.25
N ILE A 150 -34.77 -17.06 1.33
CA ILE A 150 -35.81 -17.92 0.73
C ILE A 150 -36.50 -18.78 1.79
N SER A 151 -35.75 -19.34 2.75
CA SER A 151 -36.31 -20.17 3.82
C SER A 151 -37.28 -19.38 4.71
N GLN A 152 -36.96 -18.13 5.02
CA GLN A 152 -37.83 -17.24 5.81
C GLN A 152 -39.10 -16.86 5.07
N ILE A 153 -39.05 -16.59 3.77
CA ILE A 153 -40.23 -16.32 2.94
C ILE A 153 -41.17 -17.51 2.90
N LYS A 154 -40.60 -18.74 2.79
CA LYS A 154 -41.42 -20.00 2.83
C LYS A 154 -42.09 -20.23 4.18
N GLN A 155 -41.43 -19.92 5.29
CA GLN A 155 -42.02 -20.05 6.63
C GLN A 155 -43.10 -19.00 6.88
N GLY A 156 -42.92 -17.78 6.45
CA GLY A 156 -43.96 -16.72 6.56
C GLY A 156 -45.24 -17.03 5.82
N LYS A 157 -45.15 -17.72 4.64
CA LYS A 157 -46.35 -18.14 3.91
C LYS A 157 -47.10 -19.33 4.56
N ARG A 158 -46.45 -20.14 5.40
CA ARG A 158 -47.13 -21.25 6.13
C ARG A 158 -47.89 -20.80 7.36
N MET A 159 -47.62 -19.62 7.90
CA MET A 159 -48.34 -19.06 9.06
C MET A 159 -49.62 -18.27 8.70
N VAL A 160 -49.86 -18.02 7.42
CA VAL A 160 -51.01 -17.20 6.94
C VAL A 160 -52.12 -18.08 6.29
N MET A 161 -51.91 -19.42 6.23
CA MET A 161 -52.92 -20.40 5.90
C MET A 161 -53.37 -21.16 7.17
#